data_96941440f9910cac04efa0719f253c45
#
_entry.id   96941440f9910cac04efa0719f253c45
#
_cell.length_a   1.000
_cell.length_b   1.000
_cell.length_c   1.000
_cell.angle_alpha   90.00
_cell.angle_beta   90.00
_cell.angle_gamma   90.00
#
_symmetry.space_group_name_H-M   'P 1'
#
loop_
_entity.id
_entity.type
_entity.pdbx_description
1 polymer ?
#
loop_
_entity_poly.entity_id
_entity_poly.type
_entity_poly.pdbx_seq_one_letter_code
_entity_poly.pdbx_strand_id
1 'polypeptide(L)'
;MWLAVPLIALAAAWVLLLLEVEPVPTWFYVFAWYPTLVLLDGIARRLDRGRHLFADWRLAISLFAWSAPIWLAFEAVNLRLANWYYVFLPRDGLERWAGILLSFATVVPAVVLAERFWRTMGVGQRWRSRPVPPGVRDVRRLRWAGGITLALVLLFPRWLYPLTWGAGLLIADPVVYRRRPELSLMADLERGEWGRVGRLMLGGLLIGGIWEGYNAVARGKWIYTVPLLEQLKWFEMPPLGFVGFPFFALEAWAMYHALAVLGVAVPVTDEHGRARASSDERDALPAGSSALDRARPRSSVFVSARLRWSALAITLAIGFSLGTLAAMERWTISSTVPAIELPAAPRLTSPWEVSRLTPPAVAEQLGVSTDAAAAIVESARLMTLRGIGSAHARELLRAGVPSVCSLAASNPTDLWRRLHTIHPRLGRRPTEAEVRVWVRAASKACER
;
A
#
# COMPACT_ATOMS: atom_id res chain seq x y z
N MET A 1 -23.40 8.91 -16.63
CA MET A 1 -23.48 7.49 -16.19
C MET A 1 -22.15 6.98 -15.63
N TRP A 2 -21.00 7.14 -16.31
CA TRP A 2 -19.69 6.56 -15.88
C TRP A 2 -19.11 7.07 -14.55
N LEU A 3 -19.41 8.30 -14.11
CA LEU A 3 -18.99 8.80 -12.79
C LEU A 3 -19.98 8.45 -11.68
N ALA A 4 -21.25 8.21 -12.00
CA ALA A 4 -22.25 7.87 -10.99
C ALA A 4 -22.00 6.50 -10.34
N VAL A 5 -21.63 5.50 -11.14
CA VAL A 5 -21.39 4.14 -10.62
C VAL A 5 -20.27 4.11 -9.55
N PRO A 6 -19.05 4.62 -9.81
CA PRO A 6 -18.01 4.62 -8.78
C PRO A 6 -18.35 5.51 -7.57
N LEU A 7 -19.07 6.62 -7.76
CA LEU A 7 -19.55 7.45 -6.65
C LEU A 7 -20.57 6.71 -5.78
N ILE A 8 -21.52 6.02 -6.37
CA ILE A 8 -22.51 5.21 -5.64
C ILE A 8 -21.80 4.07 -4.91
N ALA A 9 -20.87 3.37 -5.57
CA ALA A 9 -20.11 2.29 -4.94
C ALA A 9 -19.27 2.80 -3.75
N LEU A 10 -18.64 3.96 -3.89
CA LEU A 10 -17.86 4.58 -2.80
C LEU A 10 -18.79 5.02 -1.66
N ALA A 11 -19.93 5.65 -1.96
CA ALA A 11 -20.91 6.02 -0.96
C ALA A 11 -21.47 4.78 -0.22
N ALA A 12 -21.79 3.71 -0.95
CA ALA A 12 -22.22 2.45 -0.36
C ALA A 12 -21.14 1.85 0.56
N ALA A 13 -19.86 1.87 0.15
CA ALA A 13 -18.78 1.41 1.01
C ALA A 13 -18.69 2.22 2.32
N TRP A 14 -18.85 3.54 2.26
CA TRP A 14 -18.89 4.40 3.46
C TRP A 14 -20.11 4.11 4.35
N VAL A 15 -21.30 3.95 3.77
CA VAL A 15 -22.51 3.60 4.54
C VAL A 15 -22.34 2.25 5.23
N LEU A 16 -21.86 1.23 4.52
CA LEU A 16 -21.66 -0.10 5.08
C LEU A 16 -20.55 -0.13 6.13
N LEU A 17 -19.51 0.73 5.99
CA LEU A 17 -18.52 0.92 7.04
C LEU A 17 -19.14 1.50 8.32
N LEU A 18 -19.96 2.55 8.18
CA LEU A 18 -20.63 3.20 9.32
C LEU A 18 -21.65 2.30 10.01
N LEU A 19 -22.32 1.43 9.24
CA LEU A 19 -23.24 0.41 9.75
C LEU A 19 -22.51 -0.84 10.27
N GLU A 20 -21.18 -0.87 10.19
CA GLU A 20 -20.32 -1.99 10.60
C GLU A 20 -20.69 -3.34 9.93
N VAL A 21 -21.19 -3.30 8.69
CA VAL A 21 -21.58 -4.50 7.93
C VAL A 21 -20.35 -5.16 7.31
N GLU A 22 -19.96 -6.32 7.84
CA GLU A 22 -18.88 -7.12 7.24
C GLU A 22 -19.25 -7.63 5.84
N PRO A 23 -18.27 -7.75 4.93
CA PRO A 23 -16.81 -7.64 5.12
C PRO A 23 -16.26 -6.22 4.93
N VAL A 24 -17.11 -5.17 4.80
CA VAL A 24 -16.65 -3.83 4.43
C VAL A 24 -15.75 -3.19 5.49
N PRO A 25 -16.02 -3.20 6.80
CA PRO A 25 -15.09 -2.65 7.80
C PRO A 25 -13.70 -3.29 7.76
N THR A 26 -13.63 -4.61 7.60
CA THR A 26 -12.37 -5.36 7.53
C THR A 26 -11.61 -5.08 6.24
N TRP A 27 -12.31 -5.00 5.10
CA TRP A 27 -11.75 -4.77 3.76
C TRP A 27 -12.06 -3.40 3.20
N PHE A 28 -12.32 -2.40 4.05
CA PHE A 28 -12.72 -1.05 3.60
C PHE A 28 -11.76 -0.50 2.55
N TYR A 29 -10.47 -0.74 2.71
CA TYR A 29 -9.47 -0.32 1.75
C TYR A 29 -9.76 -0.83 0.33
N VAL A 30 -10.11 -2.10 0.16
CA VAL A 30 -10.46 -2.67 -1.16
C VAL A 30 -11.75 -2.06 -1.68
N PHE A 31 -12.81 -2.01 -0.85
CA PHE A 31 -14.13 -1.50 -1.25
C PHE A 31 -14.14 -0.01 -1.59
N ALA A 32 -13.28 0.79 -0.97
CA ALA A 32 -13.17 2.22 -1.26
C ALA A 32 -12.18 2.50 -2.41
N TRP A 33 -11.09 1.73 -2.50
CA TRP A 33 -10.00 2.07 -3.41
C TRP A 33 -10.29 1.76 -4.87
N TYR A 34 -10.91 0.62 -5.19
CA TYR A 34 -11.28 0.29 -6.57
C TYR A 34 -12.26 1.31 -7.18
N PRO A 35 -13.35 1.70 -6.51
CA PRO A 35 -14.19 2.80 -6.99
C PRO A 35 -13.42 4.12 -7.15
N THR A 36 -12.47 4.41 -6.25
CA THR A 36 -11.63 5.62 -6.35
C THR A 36 -10.76 5.61 -7.62
N LEU A 37 -10.15 4.48 -7.98
CA LEU A 37 -9.39 4.35 -9.22
C LEU A 37 -10.27 4.59 -10.46
N VAL A 38 -11.46 3.98 -10.49
CA VAL A 38 -12.41 4.17 -11.59
C VAL A 38 -12.90 5.61 -11.66
N LEU A 39 -13.10 6.26 -10.51
CA LEU A 39 -13.49 7.67 -10.44
C LEU A 39 -12.37 8.59 -10.98
N LEU A 40 -11.13 8.37 -10.57
CA LEU A 40 -9.97 9.14 -11.06
C LEU A 40 -9.80 8.99 -12.58
N ASP A 41 -9.92 7.77 -13.10
CA ASP A 41 -9.86 7.52 -14.55
C ASP A 41 -11.01 8.18 -15.30
N GLY A 42 -12.22 8.12 -14.73
CA GLY A 42 -13.41 8.78 -15.29
C GLY A 42 -13.30 10.31 -15.32
N ILE A 43 -12.76 10.91 -14.25
CA ILE A 43 -12.51 12.37 -14.17
C ILE A 43 -11.46 12.77 -15.19
N ALA A 44 -10.30 12.09 -15.23
CA ALA A 44 -9.23 12.38 -16.17
C ALA A 44 -9.74 12.29 -17.62
N ARG A 45 -10.47 11.22 -17.97
CA ARG A 45 -11.11 11.07 -19.28
C ARG A 45 -12.04 12.24 -19.63
N ARG A 46 -12.82 12.72 -18.65
CA ARG A 46 -13.76 13.82 -18.89
C ARG A 46 -13.04 15.14 -19.15
N LEU A 47 -11.91 15.36 -18.47
CA LEU A 47 -11.12 16.57 -18.60
C LEU A 47 -10.35 16.64 -19.91
N ASP A 48 -9.69 15.54 -20.31
CA ASP A 48 -8.88 15.49 -21.55
C ASP A 48 -9.66 15.06 -22.79
N ARG A 49 -10.96 14.73 -22.64
CA ARG A 49 -11.82 14.14 -23.70
C ARG A 49 -11.20 12.88 -24.33
N GLY A 50 -10.29 12.25 -23.61
CA GLY A 50 -9.55 11.08 -24.03
C GLY A 50 -10.30 9.77 -23.83
N ARG A 51 -9.55 8.68 -23.81
CA ARG A 51 -10.04 7.33 -23.52
C ARG A 51 -9.81 6.99 -22.04
N HIS A 52 -10.57 6.06 -21.50
CA HIS A 52 -10.24 5.46 -20.21
C HIS A 52 -8.87 4.77 -20.28
N LEU A 53 -8.04 4.95 -19.26
CA LEU A 53 -6.76 4.23 -19.16
C LEU A 53 -6.99 2.73 -19.16
N PHE A 54 -8.00 2.29 -18.41
CA PHE A 54 -8.37 0.88 -18.29
C PHE A 54 -9.13 0.32 -19.51
N ALA A 55 -9.43 1.15 -20.55
CA ALA A 55 -9.93 0.65 -21.83
C ALA A 55 -8.90 -0.18 -22.60
N ASP A 56 -7.60 0.04 -22.35
CA ASP A 56 -6.56 -0.90 -22.76
C ASP A 56 -6.43 -1.99 -21.69
N TRP A 57 -7.11 -3.11 -21.94
CA TRP A 57 -7.13 -4.25 -21.01
C TRP A 57 -5.73 -4.84 -20.75
N ARG A 58 -4.81 -4.75 -21.74
CA ARG A 58 -3.42 -5.25 -21.60
C ARG A 58 -2.65 -4.39 -20.64
N LEU A 59 -2.78 -3.07 -20.75
CA LEU A 59 -2.18 -2.14 -19.81
C LEU A 59 -2.81 -2.28 -18.42
N ALA A 60 -4.14 -2.40 -18.34
CA ALA A 60 -4.85 -2.58 -17.07
C ALA A 60 -4.34 -3.84 -16.34
N ILE A 61 -4.38 -5.01 -17.00
CA ILE A 61 -3.85 -6.25 -16.40
C ILE A 61 -2.39 -6.08 -15.99
N SER A 62 -1.55 -5.47 -16.83
CA SER A 62 -0.15 -5.26 -16.51
C SER A 62 0.05 -4.39 -15.28
N LEU A 63 -0.70 -3.28 -15.16
CA LEU A 63 -0.62 -2.39 -14.00
C LEU A 63 -1.02 -3.10 -12.71
N PHE A 64 -2.16 -3.77 -12.69
CA PHE A 64 -2.64 -4.48 -11.51
C PHE A 64 -1.75 -5.67 -11.13
N ALA A 65 -1.31 -6.47 -12.10
CA ALA A 65 -0.50 -7.66 -11.86
C ALA A 65 0.90 -7.31 -11.31
N TRP A 66 1.56 -6.27 -11.83
CA TRP A 66 2.89 -5.88 -11.38
C TRP A 66 2.88 -4.96 -10.16
N SER A 67 1.74 -4.36 -9.83
CA SER A 67 1.60 -3.49 -8.66
C SER A 67 1.88 -4.23 -7.35
N ALA A 68 1.28 -5.41 -7.14
CA ALA A 68 1.47 -6.18 -5.92
C ALA A 68 2.94 -6.62 -5.71
N PRO A 69 3.67 -7.23 -6.68
CA PRO A 69 5.10 -7.52 -6.53
C PRO A 69 5.97 -6.28 -6.25
N ILE A 70 5.65 -5.13 -6.88
CA ILE A 70 6.37 -3.87 -6.62
C ILE A 70 6.17 -3.43 -5.17
N TRP A 71 4.93 -3.43 -4.66
CA TRP A 71 4.70 -3.07 -3.26
C TRP A 71 5.31 -4.11 -2.30
N LEU A 72 5.23 -5.39 -2.61
CA LEU A 72 5.86 -6.44 -1.80
C LEU A 72 7.39 -6.29 -1.70
N ALA A 73 8.04 -5.59 -2.64
CA ALA A 73 9.45 -5.24 -2.47
C ALA A 73 9.67 -4.28 -1.29
N PHE A 74 8.76 -3.32 -1.08
CA PHE A 74 8.78 -2.45 0.10
C PHE A 74 8.44 -3.21 1.38
N GLU A 75 7.51 -4.16 1.32
CA GLU A 75 7.22 -5.06 2.46
C GLU A 75 8.44 -5.90 2.84
N ALA A 76 9.18 -6.42 1.86
CA ALA A 76 10.41 -7.17 2.11
C ALA A 76 11.47 -6.30 2.83
N VAL A 77 11.61 -5.03 2.43
CA VAL A 77 12.46 -4.05 3.14
C VAL A 77 11.89 -3.79 4.55
N ASN A 78 10.57 -3.65 4.69
CA ASN A 78 9.92 -3.40 5.98
C ASN A 78 10.08 -4.56 6.97
N LEU A 79 10.31 -5.80 6.53
CA LEU A 79 10.67 -6.90 7.43
C LEU A 79 11.90 -6.56 8.29
N ARG A 80 12.82 -5.75 7.77
CA ARG A 80 14.01 -5.29 8.49
C ARG A 80 13.80 -3.96 9.20
N LEU A 81 13.03 -3.03 8.61
CA LEU A 81 12.80 -1.70 9.15
C LEU A 81 11.79 -1.70 10.30
N ALA A 82 10.78 -2.57 10.23
CA ALA A 82 9.65 -2.62 11.17
C ALA A 82 8.95 -1.25 11.35
N ASN A 83 8.83 -0.47 10.26
CA ASN A 83 8.25 0.87 10.28
C ASN A 83 6.72 0.85 10.28
N TRP A 84 6.10 -0.26 9.88
CA TRP A 84 4.65 -0.48 9.96
C TRP A 84 4.34 -1.96 10.15
N TYR A 85 3.17 -2.23 10.70
CA TYR A 85 2.62 -3.56 10.88
C TYR A 85 1.10 -3.55 10.66
N TYR A 86 0.53 -4.72 10.39
CA TYR A 86 -0.88 -4.89 10.05
C TYR A 86 -1.68 -5.46 11.22
N VAL A 87 -2.92 -4.99 11.37
CA VAL A 87 -3.82 -5.38 12.46
C VAL A 87 -5.21 -5.66 11.93
N PHE A 88 -5.93 -6.52 12.64
CA PHE A 88 -7.32 -6.89 12.37
C PHE A 88 -7.57 -7.40 10.95
N LEU A 89 -6.59 -8.12 10.40
CA LEU A 89 -6.77 -8.78 9.11
C LEU A 89 -7.65 -10.04 9.28
N PRO A 90 -8.26 -10.60 8.21
CA PRO A 90 -9.03 -11.81 8.26
C PRO A 90 -8.30 -12.97 8.91
N ARG A 91 -9.04 -13.86 9.59
CA ARG A 91 -8.48 -15.04 10.26
C ARG A 91 -8.07 -16.11 9.27
N ASP A 92 -8.87 -16.31 8.24
CA ASP A 92 -8.53 -17.26 7.18
C ASP A 92 -7.31 -16.77 6.40
N GLY A 93 -6.33 -17.65 6.24
CA GLY A 93 -5.06 -17.31 5.59
C GLY A 93 -5.20 -17.04 4.11
N LEU A 94 -6.07 -17.79 3.43
CA LEU A 94 -6.28 -17.61 1.98
C LEU A 94 -7.01 -16.31 1.69
N GLU A 95 -8.08 -16.03 2.45
CA GLU A 95 -8.81 -14.75 2.39
C GLU A 95 -7.85 -13.58 2.65
N ARG A 96 -7.03 -13.68 3.68
CA ARG A 96 -6.06 -12.64 4.06
C ARG A 96 -5.04 -12.38 2.95
N TRP A 97 -4.45 -13.40 2.36
CA TRP A 97 -3.49 -13.25 1.26
C TRP A 97 -4.15 -12.68 0.01
N ALA A 98 -5.33 -13.18 -0.34
CA ALA A 98 -6.10 -12.65 -1.48
C ALA A 98 -6.41 -11.17 -1.30
N GLY A 99 -6.88 -10.76 -0.13
CA GLY A 99 -7.20 -9.36 0.16
C GLY A 99 -5.96 -8.46 0.21
N ILE A 100 -4.84 -8.92 0.75
CA ILE A 100 -3.55 -8.20 0.71
C ILE A 100 -3.12 -7.99 -0.75
N LEU A 101 -3.13 -9.04 -1.58
CA LEU A 101 -2.78 -8.94 -2.99
C LEU A 101 -3.70 -7.99 -3.76
N LEU A 102 -5.02 -8.05 -3.52
CA LEU A 102 -5.99 -7.12 -4.09
C LEU A 102 -5.71 -5.68 -3.66
N SER A 103 -5.38 -5.45 -2.40
CA SER A 103 -5.03 -4.11 -1.91
C SER A 103 -3.75 -3.59 -2.59
N PHE A 104 -2.70 -4.41 -2.64
CA PHE A 104 -1.42 -4.01 -3.23
C PHE A 104 -1.47 -3.89 -4.76
N ALA A 105 -2.40 -4.57 -5.41
CA ALA A 105 -2.63 -4.43 -6.85
C ALA A 105 -3.08 -3.02 -7.26
N THR A 106 -3.58 -2.20 -6.34
CA THR A 106 -4.08 -0.84 -6.63
C THR A 106 -3.01 0.24 -6.62
N VAL A 107 -1.82 -0.04 -6.11
CA VAL A 107 -0.78 0.95 -5.79
C VAL A 107 -0.22 1.64 -7.04
N VAL A 108 0.29 0.88 -8.00
CA VAL A 108 0.85 1.43 -9.26
C VAL A 108 -0.24 2.06 -10.13
N PRO A 109 -1.44 1.43 -10.31
CA PRO A 109 -2.55 2.09 -11.00
C PRO A 109 -2.90 3.46 -10.41
N ALA A 110 -2.88 3.61 -9.07
CA ALA A 110 -3.15 4.88 -8.41
C ALA A 110 -2.11 5.95 -8.76
N VAL A 111 -0.82 5.60 -8.74
CA VAL A 111 0.27 6.52 -9.11
C VAL A 111 0.10 7.00 -10.56
N VAL A 112 -0.18 6.08 -11.49
CA VAL A 112 -0.36 6.40 -12.91
C VAL A 112 -1.58 7.28 -13.12
N LEU A 113 -2.70 6.97 -12.47
CA LEU A 113 -3.93 7.76 -12.58
C LEU A 113 -3.80 9.15 -11.96
N ALA A 114 -3.08 9.27 -10.84
CA ALA A 114 -2.83 10.57 -10.22
C ALA A 114 -1.91 11.45 -11.09
N GLU A 115 -0.88 10.90 -11.71
CA GLU A 115 -0.08 11.62 -12.71
C GLU A 115 -0.96 12.10 -13.86
N ARG A 116 -1.78 11.20 -14.43
CA ARG A 116 -2.70 11.54 -15.50
C ARG A 116 -3.69 12.62 -15.10
N PHE A 117 -4.27 12.54 -13.91
CA PHE A 117 -5.18 13.55 -13.37
C PHE A 117 -4.54 14.95 -13.38
N TRP A 118 -3.34 15.11 -12.82
CA TRP A 118 -2.64 16.39 -12.82
C TRP A 118 -2.24 16.85 -14.22
N ARG A 119 -1.90 15.92 -15.11
CA ARG A 119 -1.59 16.21 -16.52
C ARG A 119 -2.81 16.77 -17.26
N THR A 120 -3.98 16.18 -17.08
CA THR A 120 -5.24 16.66 -17.70
C THR A 120 -5.67 18.01 -17.16
N MET A 121 -5.28 18.34 -15.93
CA MET A 121 -5.45 19.68 -15.34
C MET A 121 -4.43 20.72 -15.86
N GLY A 122 -3.52 20.32 -16.73
CA GLY A 122 -2.49 21.22 -17.28
C GLY A 122 -1.33 21.49 -16.32
N VAL A 123 -1.25 20.80 -15.18
CA VAL A 123 -0.20 21.00 -14.18
C VAL A 123 1.17 20.60 -14.75
N GLY A 124 2.17 21.44 -14.55
CA GLY A 124 3.54 21.15 -14.94
C GLY A 124 3.86 21.33 -16.42
N GLN A 125 2.91 21.74 -17.27
CA GLN A 125 3.17 21.91 -18.72
C GLN A 125 4.27 22.94 -19.03
N ARG A 126 4.44 23.93 -18.15
CA ARG A 126 5.43 25.02 -18.30
C ARG A 126 6.62 24.87 -17.34
N TRP A 127 6.68 23.78 -16.58
CA TRP A 127 7.76 23.58 -15.60
C TRP A 127 9.03 23.11 -16.32
N ARG A 128 9.84 24.08 -16.69
CA ARG A 128 11.11 23.86 -17.39
C ARG A 128 12.23 24.61 -16.68
N SER A 129 13.40 24.01 -16.67
CA SER A 129 14.65 24.64 -16.26
C SER A 129 15.66 24.60 -17.41
N ARG A 130 16.84 25.14 -17.17
CA ARG A 130 17.98 24.85 -18.05
C ARG A 130 18.27 23.34 -17.98
N PRO A 131 18.59 22.71 -19.12
CA PRO A 131 19.02 21.32 -19.15
C PRO A 131 20.16 21.09 -18.16
N VAL A 132 20.10 20.00 -17.42
CA VAL A 132 21.19 19.63 -16.50
C VAL A 132 22.38 19.14 -17.30
N PRO A 133 23.61 19.66 -17.07
CA PRO A 133 24.79 19.21 -17.80
C PRO A 133 24.98 17.69 -17.70
N PRO A 134 25.53 17.06 -18.75
CA PRO A 134 25.62 15.60 -18.88
C PRO A 134 26.49 14.86 -17.85
N GLY A 135 26.94 15.51 -16.79
CA GLY A 135 27.69 14.86 -15.69
C GLY A 135 26.93 13.78 -14.92
N VAL A 136 25.62 13.72 -15.04
CA VAL A 136 24.77 12.66 -14.47
C VAL A 136 24.75 11.40 -15.35
N ARG A 137 25.50 11.36 -16.46
CA ARG A 137 25.49 10.26 -17.44
C ARG A 137 26.11 8.95 -16.94
N ASP A 138 26.71 8.91 -15.78
CA ASP A 138 27.21 7.63 -15.25
C ASP A 138 26.07 6.83 -14.60
N VAL A 139 25.21 6.32 -15.45
CA VAL A 139 24.06 5.47 -15.12
C VAL A 139 24.46 4.27 -14.23
N ARG A 140 25.71 3.80 -14.37
CA ARG A 140 26.22 2.72 -13.54
C ARG A 140 26.52 3.21 -12.12
N ARG A 141 27.09 4.41 -11.95
CA ARG A 141 27.34 5.01 -10.61
C ARG A 141 26.02 5.24 -9.87
N LEU A 142 24.97 5.70 -10.55
CA LEU A 142 23.65 5.90 -9.93
C LEU A 142 23.05 4.58 -9.45
N ARG A 143 23.15 3.51 -10.24
CA ARG A 143 22.70 2.19 -9.81
C ARG A 143 23.47 1.68 -8.60
N TRP A 144 24.78 1.87 -8.57
CA TRP A 144 25.58 1.55 -7.39
C TRP A 144 25.21 2.41 -6.19
N ALA A 145 24.96 3.71 -6.38
CA ALA A 145 24.48 4.59 -5.33
C ALA A 145 23.14 4.09 -4.76
N GLY A 146 22.18 3.70 -5.62
CA GLY A 146 20.91 3.11 -5.18
C GLY A 146 21.10 1.81 -4.40
N GLY A 147 21.95 0.90 -4.88
CA GLY A 147 22.29 -0.34 -4.17
C GLY A 147 22.97 -0.11 -2.83
N ILE A 148 23.92 0.82 -2.77
CA ILE A 148 24.59 1.23 -1.52
C ILE A 148 23.58 1.87 -0.56
N THR A 149 22.72 2.76 -1.06
CA THR A 149 21.66 3.38 -0.25
C THR A 149 20.76 2.32 0.38
N LEU A 150 20.27 1.36 -0.41
CA LEU A 150 19.46 0.26 0.10
C LEU A 150 20.22 -0.57 1.15
N ALA A 151 21.49 -0.90 0.90
CA ALA A 151 22.33 -1.62 1.86
C ALA A 151 22.49 -0.84 3.18
N LEU A 152 22.75 0.47 3.10
CA LEU A 152 22.87 1.34 4.28
C LEU A 152 21.55 1.43 5.06
N VAL A 153 20.43 1.53 4.37
CA VAL A 153 19.08 1.49 5.01
C VAL A 153 18.89 0.18 5.79
N LEU A 154 19.24 -0.96 5.19
CA LEU A 154 19.11 -2.26 5.84
C LEU A 154 20.09 -2.46 7.00
N LEU A 155 21.29 -1.86 6.94
CA LEU A 155 22.28 -1.92 8.01
C LEU A 155 21.94 -0.97 9.17
N PHE A 156 21.46 0.23 8.86
CA PHE A 156 21.15 1.29 9.82
C PHE A 156 19.70 1.75 9.76
N PRO A 157 18.71 0.85 9.93
CA PRO A 157 17.29 1.13 9.70
C PRO A 157 16.73 2.27 10.55
N ARG A 158 17.21 2.42 11.78
CA ARG A 158 16.74 3.45 12.72
C ARG A 158 16.99 4.89 12.23
N TRP A 159 18.05 5.10 11.45
CA TRP A 159 18.50 6.43 11.05
C TRP A 159 18.28 6.72 9.58
N LEU A 160 18.43 5.69 8.75
CA LEU A 160 18.44 5.83 7.29
C LEU A 160 17.16 5.35 6.61
N TYR A 161 16.14 4.94 7.37
CA TYR A 161 14.86 4.51 6.80
C TYR A 161 14.23 5.52 5.81
N PRO A 162 14.36 6.86 5.94
CA PRO A 162 13.78 7.77 4.96
C PRO A 162 14.36 7.62 3.56
N LEU A 163 15.61 7.13 3.44
CA LEU A 163 16.27 6.90 2.16
C LEU A 163 15.71 5.68 1.41
N THR A 164 14.85 4.88 2.04
CA THR A 164 14.09 3.82 1.36
C THR A 164 13.33 4.40 0.16
N TRP A 165 12.75 5.59 0.34
CA TRP A 165 11.99 6.30 -0.68
C TRP A 165 12.91 7.02 -1.68
N GLY A 166 13.61 6.28 -2.48
CA GLY A 166 14.53 6.80 -3.49
C GLY A 166 15.55 5.77 -3.95
N ALA A 167 15.81 4.74 -3.14
CA ALA A 167 16.77 3.69 -3.48
C ALA A 167 16.35 2.94 -4.75
N GLY A 168 15.07 2.54 -4.84
CA GLY A 168 14.51 1.86 -6.01
C GLY A 168 14.48 2.76 -7.25
N LEU A 169 14.22 4.07 -7.10
CA LEU A 169 14.32 5.04 -8.19
C LEU A 169 15.75 5.02 -8.79
N LEU A 170 16.77 5.13 -7.95
CA LEU A 170 18.18 5.14 -8.38
C LEU A 170 18.60 3.80 -9.01
N ILE A 171 17.98 2.70 -8.66
CA ILE A 171 18.23 1.37 -9.25
C ILE A 171 17.48 1.21 -10.58
N ALA A 172 16.22 1.59 -10.63
CA ALA A 172 15.29 1.28 -11.71
C ALA A 172 15.37 2.28 -12.88
N ASP A 173 15.31 3.59 -12.61
CA ASP A 173 15.24 4.60 -13.67
C ASP A 173 16.48 4.61 -14.60
N PRO A 174 17.71 4.34 -14.13
CA PRO A 174 18.87 4.13 -14.99
C PRO A 174 18.71 2.99 -16.02
N VAL A 175 17.91 1.98 -15.72
CA VAL A 175 17.59 0.89 -16.68
C VAL A 175 16.63 1.40 -17.76
N VAL A 176 15.64 2.18 -17.35
CA VAL A 176 14.69 2.86 -18.25
C VAL A 176 15.43 3.83 -19.14
N TYR A 177 16.26 4.70 -18.58
CA TYR A 177 17.06 5.72 -19.29
C TYR A 177 17.89 5.14 -20.45
N ARG A 178 18.50 3.98 -20.23
CA ARG A 178 19.32 3.32 -21.28
C ARG A 178 18.53 2.70 -22.40
N ARG A 179 17.30 2.27 -22.17
CA ARG A 179 16.50 1.48 -23.12
C ARG A 179 15.40 2.31 -23.78
N ARG A 180 14.74 3.15 -23.00
CA ARG A 180 13.59 3.96 -23.39
C ARG A 180 13.66 5.32 -22.68
N PRO A 181 14.56 6.26 -23.12
CA PRO A 181 14.74 7.56 -22.46
C PRO A 181 13.44 8.39 -22.34
N GLU A 182 12.50 8.19 -23.26
CA GLU A 182 11.20 8.86 -23.26
C GLU A 182 10.31 8.48 -22.05
N LEU A 183 10.60 7.36 -21.38
CA LEU A 183 9.90 6.90 -20.19
C LEU A 183 10.67 7.22 -18.88
N SER A 184 11.91 7.69 -18.98
CA SER A 184 12.81 7.91 -17.84
C SER A 184 12.60 9.30 -17.24
N LEU A 185 12.53 9.35 -15.92
CA LEU A 185 12.49 10.59 -15.14
C LEU A 185 13.82 11.33 -15.17
N MET A 186 14.93 10.60 -15.18
CA MET A 186 16.26 11.19 -15.33
C MET A 186 16.43 11.90 -16.68
N ALA A 187 15.94 11.29 -17.77
CA ALA A 187 15.99 11.90 -19.07
C ALA A 187 15.12 13.18 -19.16
N ASP A 188 14.00 13.22 -18.46
CA ASP A 188 13.20 14.42 -18.33
C ASP A 188 13.97 15.55 -17.62
N LEU A 189 14.59 15.23 -16.48
CA LEU A 189 15.39 16.18 -15.71
C LEU A 189 16.60 16.67 -16.51
N GLU A 190 17.26 15.79 -17.27
CA GLU A 190 18.38 16.13 -18.14
C GLU A 190 17.96 17.13 -19.23
N ARG A 191 16.75 16.98 -19.77
CA ARG A 191 16.17 17.94 -20.74
C ARG A 191 15.61 19.21 -20.09
N GLY A 192 15.64 19.30 -18.75
CA GLY A 192 15.05 20.39 -18.00
C GLY A 192 13.51 20.33 -17.94
N GLU A 193 12.92 19.18 -18.18
CA GLU A 193 11.46 18.96 -18.21
C GLU A 193 10.98 18.43 -16.86
N TRP A 194 10.54 19.30 -15.95
CA TRP A 194 10.11 18.94 -14.61
C TRP A 194 8.64 18.51 -14.51
N GLY A 195 7.88 18.64 -15.60
CA GLY A 195 6.42 18.47 -15.57
C GLY A 195 5.98 17.10 -15.07
N ARG A 196 6.53 16.00 -15.60
CA ARG A 196 6.17 14.63 -15.18
C ARG A 196 6.62 14.34 -13.75
N VAL A 197 7.84 14.71 -13.42
CA VAL A 197 8.39 14.55 -12.05
C VAL A 197 7.49 15.26 -11.04
N GLY A 198 7.15 16.54 -11.28
CA GLY A 198 6.30 17.30 -10.37
C GLY A 198 4.88 16.74 -10.27
N ARG A 199 4.28 16.29 -11.37
CA ARG A 199 2.95 15.65 -11.35
C ARG A 199 2.94 14.33 -10.58
N LEU A 200 3.97 13.51 -10.72
CA LEU A 200 4.13 12.30 -9.92
C LEU A 200 4.27 12.63 -8.43
N MET A 201 5.04 13.65 -8.07
CA MET A 201 5.19 14.09 -6.69
C MET A 201 3.85 14.58 -6.10
N LEU A 202 3.13 15.43 -6.83
CA LEU A 202 1.79 15.88 -6.44
C LEU A 202 0.78 14.73 -6.41
N GLY A 203 0.88 13.81 -7.37
CA GLY A 203 0.09 12.57 -7.40
C GLY A 203 0.36 11.71 -6.18
N GLY A 204 1.62 11.54 -5.79
CA GLY A 204 2.01 10.82 -4.58
C GLY A 204 1.39 11.42 -3.31
N LEU A 205 1.41 12.75 -3.17
CA LEU A 205 0.76 13.43 -2.04
C LEU A 205 -0.76 13.22 -2.04
N LEU A 206 -1.41 13.32 -3.20
CA LEU A 206 -2.86 13.12 -3.33
C LEU A 206 -3.26 11.71 -2.93
N ILE A 207 -2.65 10.69 -3.55
CA ILE A 207 -3.00 9.29 -3.26
C ILE A 207 -2.55 8.87 -1.86
N GLY A 208 -1.43 9.38 -1.37
CA GLY A 208 -0.95 9.14 -0.01
C GLY A 208 -1.93 9.70 1.04
N GLY A 209 -2.47 10.91 0.82
CA GLY A 209 -3.52 11.46 1.67
C GLY A 209 -4.79 10.63 1.67
N ILE A 210 -5.23 10.12 0.50
CA ILE A 210 -6.40 9.23 0.40
C ILE A 210 -6.11 7.90 1.09
N TRP A 211 -4.91 7.30 0.92
CA TRP A 211 -4.50 6.08 1.60
C TRP A 211 -4.58 6.22 3.11
N GLU A 212 -4.03 7.29 3.65
CA GLU A 212 -4.06 7.53 5.10
C GLU A 212 -5.47 7.78 5.60
N GLY A 213 -6.30 8.50 4.84
CA GLY A 213 -7.71 8.69 5.18
C GLY A 213 -8.47 7.37 5.26
N TYR A 214 -8.32 6.49 4.27
CA TYR A 214 -8.96 5.17 4.28
C TYR A 214 -8.38 4.26 5.37
N ASN A 215 -7.07 4.27 5.58
CA ASN A 215 -6.43 3.52 6.64
C ASN A 215 -6.90 3.94 8.04
N ALA A 216 -7.12 5.24 8.25
CA ALA A 216 -7.55 5.75 9.56
C ALA A 216 -8.89 5.15 10.00
N VAL A 217 -9.84 5.00 9.07
CA VAL A 217 -11.21 4.54 9.37
C VAL A 217 -11.40 3.04 9.22
N ALA A 218 -10.57 2.36 8.42
CA ALA A 218 -10.65 0.92 8.23
C ALA A 218 -10.43 0.15 9.53
N ARG A 219 -11.08 -1.02 9.68
CA ARG A 219 -10.83 -1.95 10.77
C ARG A 219 -9.52 -2.71 10.52
N GLY A 220 -9.43 -3.43 9.41
CA GLY A 220 -8.17 -4.00 8.91
C GLY A 220 -7.28 -2.89 8.38
N LYS A 221 -6.13 -2.64 9.01
CA LYS A 221 -5.27 -1.49 8.73
C LYS A 221 -3.80 -1.74 9.04
N TRP A 222 -2.97 -0.81 8.60
CA TRP A 222 -1.59 -0.73 9.07
C TRP A 222 -1.40 0.38 10.11
N ILE A 223 -0.46 0.17 10.99
CA ILE A 223 -0.05 1.12 12.04
C ILE A 223 1.45 1.37 11.89
N TYR A 224 1.83 2.66 11.86
CA TYR A 224 3.24 3.03 11.77
C TYR A 224 3.92 3.07 13.14
N THR A 225 5.18 2.59 13.14
CA THR A 225 6.12 2.62 14.27
C THR A 225 7.43 3.28 13.85
N VAL A 226 7.32 4.35 13.08
CA VAL A 226 8.49 5.07 12.53
C VAL A 226 9.33 5.67 13.67
N PRO A 227 10.64 5.41 13.71
CA PRO A 227 11.51 5.97 14.73
C PRO A 227 11.49 7.49 14.78
N LEU A 228 11.69 8.09 15.95
CA LEU A 228 11.85 9.52 16.24
C LEU A 228 10.57 10.39 16.18
N LEU A 229 9.52 9.99 15.47
CA LEU A 229 8.33 10.83 15.22
C LEU A 229 7.02 10.15 15.64
N GLU A 230 7.08 9.16 16.51
CA GLU A 230 5.94 8.30 16.87
C GLU A 230 4.82 9.05 17.63
N GLN A 231 5.11 10.19 18.26
CA GLN A 231 4.17 10.89 19.13
C GLN A 231 3.18 11.78 18.36
N LEU A 232 3.62 12.41 17.28
CA LEU A 232 2.79 13.30 16.46
C LEU A 232 2.33 12.54 15.22
N LYS A 233 1.02 12.35 15.07
CA LYS A 233 0.43 11.65 13.91
C LYS A 233 -0.75 12.41 13.35
N TRP A 234 -0.81 12.50 12.03
CA TRP A 234 -1.99 12.80 11.25
C TRP A 234 -2.53 11.49 10.70
N PHE A 235 -3.78 11.15 11.02
CA PHE A 235 -4.28 9.79 10.81
C PHE A 235 -3.40 8.76 11.54
N GLU A 236 -2.75 7.85 10.80
CA GLU A 236 -1.80 6.88 11.35
C GLU A 236 -0.34 7.27 11.11
N MET A 237 -0.05 8.23 10.21
CA MET A 237 1.27 8.62 9.74
C MET A 237 1.83 9.84 10.49
N PRO A 238 3.11 9.85 10.89
CA PRO A 238 3.78 11.08 11.28
C PRO A 238 3.76 12.11 10.14
N PRO A 239 3.58 13.44 10.40
CA PRO A 239 3.49 14.46 9.34
C PRO A 239 4.65 14.44 8.35
N LEU A 240 5.88 14.24 8.83
CA LEU A 240 7.06 14.10 7.96
C LEU A 240 7.03 12.83 7.09
N GLY A 241 6.24 11.82 7.45
CA GLY A 241 6.04 10.62 6.62
C GLY A 241 5.33 10.93 5.31
N PHE A 242 4.48 11.99 5.28
CA PHE A 242 3.83 12.44 4.05
C PHE A 242 4.82 12.88 2.98
N VAL A 243 6.01 13.33 3.37
CA VAL A 243 7.10 13.68 2.43
C VAL A 243 7.60 12.43 1.68
N GLY A 244 7.41 11.24 2.22
CA GLY A 244 7.75 9.98 1.55
C GLY A 244 6.90 9.69 0.32
N PHE A 245 5.62 10.07 0.31
CA PHE A 245 4.71 9.76 -0.79
C PHE A 245 5.11 10.34 -2.16
N PRO A 246 5.59 11.60 -2.27
CA PRO A 246 6.17 12.13 -3.50
C PRO A 246 7.28 11.27 -4.08
N PHE A 247 8.24 10.89 -3.24
CA PHE A 247 9.38 10.08 -3.68
C PHE A 247 8.97 8.65 -4.00
N PHE A 248 8.06 8.07 -3.22
CA PHE A 248 7.46 6.78 -3.50
C PHE A 248 6.80 6.73 -4.90
N ALA A 249 6.06 7.77 -5.29
CA ALA A 249 5.42 7.82 -6.60
C ALA A 249 6.44 7.82 -7.75
N LEU A 250 7.56 8.54 -7.62
CA LEU A 250 8.67 8.50 -8.57
C LEU A 250 9.28 7.10 -8.65
N GLU A 251 9.47 6.47 -7.50
CA GLU A 251 10.07 5.14 -7.38
C GLU A 251 9.18 4.06 -7.98
N ALA A 252 7.87 4.06 -7.66
CA ALA A 252 6.89 3.14 -8.22
C ALA A 252 6.79 3.26 -9.75
N TRP A 253 6.79 4.49 -10.27
CA TRP A 253 6.85 4.77 -11.71
C TRP A 253 8.10 4.17 -12.36
N ALA A 254 9.28 4.43 -11.79
CA ALA A 254 10.55 3.93 -12.33
C ALA A 254 10.64 2.41 -12.28
N MET A 255 10.23 1.78 -11.16
CA MET A 255 10.21 0.33 -11.00
C MET A 255 9.28 -0.34 -12.03
N TYR A 256 8.07 0.19 -12.21
CA TYR A 256 7.13 -0.34 -13.21
C TYR A 256 7.69 -0.21 -14.63
N HIS A 257 8.24 0.94 -14.99
CA HIS A 257 8.82 1.15 -16.32
C HIS A 257 10.11 0.35 -16.54
N ALA A 258 10.87 0.05 -15.49
CA ALA A 258 11.99 -0.90 -15.59
C ALA A 258 11.50 -2.30 -16.01
N LEU A 259 10.39 -2.79 -15.46
CA LEU A 259 9.76 -4.03 -15.90
C LEU A 259 9.26 -3.94 -17.34
N ALA A 260 8.69 -2.79 -17.73
CA ALA A 260 8.21 -2.57 -19.10
C ALA A 260 9.34 -2.60 -20.13
N VAL A 261 10.49 -1.94 -19.85
CA VAL A 261 11.64 -1.95 -20.78
C VAL A 261 12.38 -3.29 -20.79
N LEU A 262 12.17 -4.12 -19.78
CA LEU A 262 12.61 -5.52 -19.76
C LEU A 262 11.67 -6.45 -20.55
N GLY A 263 10.51 -5.94 -21.00
CA GLY A 263 9.56 -6.65 -21.83
C GLY A 263 8.58 -7.54 -21.09
N VAL A 264 8.46 -7.35 -19.75
CA VAL A 264 7.56 -8.14 -18.90
C VAL A 264 6.30 -7.38 -18.46
N ALA A 265 6.28 -6.05 -18.64
CA ALA A 265 5.11 -5.20 -18.41
C ALA A 265 4.78 -4.36 -19.66
N VAL A 266 3.58 -3.81 -19.72
CA VAL A 266 3.14 -2.88 -20.77
C VAL A 266 3.51 -1.46 -20.34
N PRO A 267 4.30 -0.69 -21.13
CA PRO A 267 4.68 0.66 -20.75
C PRO A 267 3.49 1.61 -20.76
N VAL A 268 3.44 2.53 -19.81
CA VAL A 268 2.50 3.65 -19.83
C VAL A 268 3.07 4.73 -20.75
N THR A 269 2.36 5.01 -21.85
CA THR A 269 2.73 6.06 -22.81
C THR A 269 1.64 7.11 -22.87
N ASP A 270 1.97 8.30 -23.40
CA ASP A 270 1.00 9.38 -23.56
C ASP A 270 -0.16 9.04 -24.50
N GLU A 271 0.02 8.04 -25.37
CA GLU A 271 -1.02 7.57 -26.30
C GLU A 271 -2.18 6.84 -25.61
N HIS A 272 -1.95 6.24 -24.45
CA HIS A 272 -2.98 5.46 -23.74
C HIS A 272 -4.15 6.31 -23.23
N GLY A 273 -3.99 7.62 -23.10
CA GLY A 273 -5.06 8.53 -22.69
C GLY A 273 -5.61 9.43 -23.79
N ARG A 274 -4.97 9.48 -24.97
CA ARG A 274 -5.43 10.33 -26.08
C ARG A 274 -6.51 9.61 -26.89
N ALA A 275 -7.53 10.38 -27.32
CA ALA A 275 -8.41 9.91 -28.41
C ALA A 275 -7.54 9.64 -29.64
N ARG A 276 -7.80 8.56 -30.35
CA ARG A 276 -7.16 8.36 -31.67
C ARG A 276 -7.42 9.62 -32.49
N ALA A 277 -6.36 10.30 -32.93
CA ALA A 277 -6.47 11.34 -33.96
C ALA A 277 -7.33 10.78 -35.09
N SER A 278 -8.27 11.59 -35.56
CA SER A 278 -9.18 11.20 -36.64
C SER A 278 -8.35 10.66 -37.82
N SER A 279 -8.92 9.71 -38.54
CA SER A 279 -8.29 9.05 -39.71
C SER A 279 -7.73 10.04 -40.75
N ASP A 280 -8.22 11.26 -40.70
CA ASP A 280 -7.85 12.34 -41.65
C ASP A 280 -6.42 12.86 -41.47
N GLU A 281 -5.79 12.66 -40.28
CA GLU A 281 -4.40 13.09 -40.07
C GLU A 281 -3.37 12.04 -40.52
N ARG A 282 -3.80 10.81 -40.83
CA ARG A 282 -2.93 9.73 -41.33
C ARG A 282 -2.71 9.75 -42.84
N ASP A 283 -3.62 10.38 -43.57
CA ASP A 283 -3.52 10.49 -45.02
C ASP A 283 -2.63 11.66 -45.45
N ALA A 284 -2.18 12.50 -44.50
CA ALA A 284 -1.32 13.66 -44.75
C ALA A 284 0.20 13.38 -44.69
N LEU A 285 0.63 12.12 -44.48
CA LEU A 285 2.05 11.77 -44.50
C LEU A 285 2.47 11.47 -45.97
N PRO A 286 3.54 12.10 -46.48
CA PRO A 286 3.99 11.91 -47.87
C PRO A 286 4.37 10.44 -48.09
N ALA A 287 3.89 9.90 -49.21
CA ALA A 287 4.18 8.53 -49.69
C ALA A 287 5.67 8.42 -50.09
N GLY A 288 6.52 8.17 -49.07
CA GLY A 288 7.97 8.11 -49.27
C GLY A 288 8.73 7.20 -48.30
N SER A 289 8.08 6.48 -47.41
CA SER A 289 8.77 5.48 -46.58
C SER A 289 8.82 4.13 -47.30
N SER A 290 10.03 3.78 -47.71
CA SER A 290 10.38 2.63 -48.52
C SER A 290 9.83 1.30 -47.95
N ALA A 291 9.38 0.43 -48.85
CA ALA A 291 8.91 -0.94 -48.63
C ALA A 291 9.95 -1.88 -47.91
N LEU A 292 11.14 -1.39 -47.64
CA LEU A 292 12.23 -2.13 -47.02
C LEU A 292 12.10 -2.34 -45.49
N ASP A 293 11.26 -1.56 -44.79
CA ASP A 293 11.07 -1.72 -43.33
C ASP A 293 9.99 -2.74 -42.95
N ARG A 294 9.25 -3.29 -43.93
CA ARG A 294 8.19 -4.29 -43.72
C ARG A 294 8.62 -5.74 -43.78
N ALA A 295 9.85 -6.02 -44.13
CA ALA A 295 10.35 -7.40 -44.39
C ALA A 295 11.50 -7.82 -43.48
N ARG A 296 11.43 -7.55 -42.17
CA ARG A 296 12.26 -8.31 -41.22
C ARG A 296 11.43 -9.51 -40.72
N PRO A 297 11.78 -10.75 -41.12
CA PRO A 297 11.19 -11.93 -40.53
C PRO A 297 11.55 -11.93 -39.05
N ARG A 298 10.56 -11.78 -38.18
CA ARG A 298 10.73 -12.07 -36.75
C ARG A 298 11.07 -13.55 -36.63
N SER A 299 12.34 -13.88 -36.51
CA SER A 299 12.77 -15.25 -36.35
C SER A 299 12.05 -15.86 -35.11
N SER A 300 11.49 -17.05 -35.29
CA SER A 300 10.80 -17.83 -34.26
C SER A 300 11.66 -18.02 -33.00
N VAL A 301 12.98 -18.02 -33.13
CA VAL A 301 13.96 -18.08 -32.04
C VAL A 301 13.89 -16.87 -31.13
N PHE A 302 13.73 -15.63 -31.66
CA PHE A 302 13.60 -14.42 -30.83
C PHE A 302 12.26 -14.35 -30.10
N VAL A 303 11.19 -14.86 -30.69
CA VAL A 303 9.87 -14.92 -30.04
C VAL A 303 9.89 -15.94 -28.89
N SER A 304 10.49 -17.12 -29.11
CA SER A 304 10.60 -18.15 -28.07
C SER A 304 11.51 -17.73 -26.91
N ALA A 305 12.60 -17.01 -27.15
CA ALA A 305 13.47 -16.49 -26.10
C ALA A 305 12.74 -15.43 -25.25
N ARG A 306 12.03 -14.46 -25.88
CA ARG A 306 11.25 -13.46 -25.15
C ARG A 306 10.16 -14.10 -24.29
N LEU A 307 9.46 -15.11 -24.80
CA LEU A 307 8.41 -15.82 -24.07
C LEU A 307 8.99 -16.53 -22.84
N ARG A 308 10.15 -17.19 -22.97
CA ARG A 308 10.85 -17.86 -21.87
C ARG A 308 11.29 -16.88 -20.78
N TRP A 309 11.83 -15.71 -21.15
CA TRP A 309 12.24 -14.68 -20.19
C TRP A 309 11.03 -14.08 -19.47
N SER A 310 9.93 -13.86 -20.18
CA SER A 310 8.69 -13.37 -19.53
C SER A 310 8.11 -14.40 -18.56
N ALA A 311 8.11 -15.70 -18.94
CA ALA A 311 7.66 -16.78 -18.06
C ALA A 311 8.53 -16.88 -16.79
N LEU A 312 9.86 -16.82 -16.94
CA LEU A 312 10.78 -16.84 -15.80
C LEU A 312 10.54 -15.65 -14.87
N ALA A 313 10.41 -14.43 -15.43
CA ALA A 313 10.16 -13.23 -14.62
C ALA A 313 8.83 -13.31 -13.84
N ILE A 314 7.79 -13.83 -14.47
CA ILE A 314 6.48 -14.06 -13.81
C ILE A 314 6.63 -15.10 -12.70
N THR A 315 7.30 -16.22 -12.95
CA THR A 315 7.53 -17.26 -11.93
C THR A 315 8.32 -16.71 -10.74
N LEU A 316 9.38 -15.94 -11.00
CA LEU A 316 10.16 -15.29 -9.95
C LEU A 316 9.33 -14.26 -9.16
N ALA A 317 8.49 -13.47 -9.83
CA ALA A 317 7.60 -12.53 -9.18
C ALA A 317 6.55 -13.22 -8.30
N ILE A 318 5.97 -14.32 -8.75
CA ILE A 318 5.05 -15.15 -7.96
C ILE A 318 5.78 -15.73 -6.75
N GLY A 319 6.92 -16.39 -6.94
CA GLY A 319 7.71 -16.98 -5.86
C GLY A 319 8.14 -15.93 -4.83
N PHE A 320 8.60 -14.76 -5.28
CA PHE A 320 8.92 -13.61 -4.42
C PHE A 320 7.70 -13.12 -3.64
N SER A 321 6.55 -12.97 -4.30
CA SER A 321 5.32 -12.51 -3.66
C SER A 321 4.84 -13.47 -2.59
N LEU A 322 4.80 -14.77 -2.88
CA LEU A 322 4.40 -15.80 -1.90
C LEU A 322 5.39 -15.86 -0.73
N GLY A 323 6.69 -15.80 -1.00
CA GLY A 323 7.73 -15.78 0.04
C GLY A 323 7.62 -14.54 0.95
N THR A 324 7.36 -13.37 0.36
CA THR A 324 7.17 -12.14 1.14
C THR A 324 5.89 -12.18 1.96
N LEU A 325 4.76 -12.66 1.40
CA LEU A 325 3.51 -12.86 2.15
C LEU A 325 3.70 -13.82 3.34
N ALA A 326 4.38 -14.93 3.14
CA ALA A 326 4.70 -15.88 4.22
C ALA A 326 5.59 -15.23 5.31
N ALA A 327 6.53 -14.38 4.91
CA ALA A 327 7.34 -13.61 5.84
C ALA A 327 6.51 -12.54 6.59
N MET A 328 5.58 -11.86 5.92
CA MET A 328 4.67 -10.90 6.55
C MET A 328 3.81 -11.55 7.62
N GLU A 329 3.29 -12.76 7.39
CA GLU A 329 2.55 -13.54 8.40
C GLU A 329 3.35 -13.69 9.69
N ARG A 330 4.65 -13.88 9.57
CA ARG A 330 5.52 -14.13 10.71
C ARG A 330 6.02 -12.85 11.39
N TRP A 331 6.16 -11.74 10.63
CA TRP A 331 6.92 -10.58 11.11
C TRP A 331 6.13 -9.27 11.14
N THR A 332 5.15 -9.06 10.26
CA THR A 332 4.45 -7.77 10.13
C THR A 332 2.95 -7.86 10.41
N ILE A 333 2.31 -9.03 10.31
CA ILE A 333 0.91 -9.19 10.69
C ILE A 333 0.82 -9.43 12.19
N SER A 334 0.32 -8.45 12.94
CA SER A 334 0.28 -8.48 14.41
C SER A 334 -0.99 -9.14 14.94
N SER A 335 -2.14 -8.86 14.34
CA SER A 335 -3.40 -9.42 14.80
C SER A 335 -4.40 -9.65 13.66
N THR A 336 -5.30 -10.57 13.92
CA THR A 336 -6.47 -10.84 13.08
C THR A 336 -7.73 -10.30 13.74
N VAL A 337 -8.82 -10.21 12.96
CA VAL A 337 -10.15 -9.83 13.47
C VAL A 337 -10.45 -10.63 14.75
N PRO A 338 -10.64 -9.98 15.90
CA PRO A 338 -10.88 -10.68 17.14
C PRO A 338 -12.26 -11.35 17.15
N ALA A 339 -12.42 -12.40 17.92
CA ALA A 339 -13.71 -12.98 18.25
C ALA A 339 -13.75 -13.37 19.72
N ILE A 340 -14.92 -13.32 20.26
CA ILE A 340 -15.30 -13.86 21.56
C ILE A 340 -16.13 -15.10 21.29
N GLU A 341 -15.75 -16.19 21.94
CA GLU A 341 -16.56 -17.41 21.97
C GLU A 341 -17.35 -17.39 23.28
N LEU A 342 -18.63 -17.10 23.18
CA LEU A 342 -19.59 -17.10 24.30
C LEU A 342 -20.60 -18.20 24.08
N PRO A 343 -20.40 -19.42 24.63
CA PRO A 343 -21.29 -20.55 24.39
C PRO A 343 -22.76 -20.28 24.79
N ALA A 344 -22.97 -19.44 25.82
CA ALA A 344 -24.30 -19.09 26.31
C ALA A 344 -25.04 -18.04 25.44
N ALA A 345 -24.30 -17.29 24.56
CA ALA A 345 -24.90 -16.28 23.70
C ALA A 345 -24.24 -16.27 22.32
N PRO A 346 -24.58 -17.22 21.44
CA PRO A 346 -23.97 -17.34 20.11
C PRO A 346 -24.23 -16.14 19.19
N ARG A 347 -25.12 -15.23 19.58
CA ARG A 347 -25.40 -13.98 18.85
C ARG A 347 -24.42 -12.85 19.18
N LEU A 348 -23.76 -12.88 20.34
CA LEU A 348 -22.75 -11.90 20.75
C LEU A 348 -21.34 -12.37 20.32
N THR A 349 -21.08 -12.38 19.04
CA THR A 349 -19.81 -12.86 18.48
C THR A 349 -18.80 -11.74 18.22
N SER A 350 -19.27 -10.48 18.16
CA SER A 350 -18.43 -9.32 17.87
C SER A 350 -17.86 -8.69 19.15
N PRO A 351 -16.54 -8.71 19.34
CA PRO A 351 -15.93 -7.99 20.46
C PRO A 351 -16.20 -6.49 20.46
N TRP A 352 -16.39 -5.87 19.29
CA TRP A 352 -16.76 -4.45 19.20
C TRP A 352 -18.14 -4.17 19.78
N GLU A 353 -19.09 -5.07 19.57
CA GLU A 353 -20.42 -4.96 20.15
C GLU A 353 -20.35 -5.14 21.66
N VAL A 354 -19.73 -6.22 22.15
CA VAL A 354 -19.57 -6.50 23.58
C VAL A 354 -18.83 -5.37 24.31
N SER A 355 -17.81 -4.77 23.69
CA SER A 355 -17.02 -3.68 24.28
C SER A 355 -17.82 -2.41 24.59
N ARG A 356 -18.97 -2.23 23.91
CA ARG A 356 -19.89 -1.09 24.08
C ARG A 356 -21.00 -1.34 25.11
N LEU A 357 -21.22 -2.59 25.50
CA LEU A 357 -22.23 -2.95 26.47
C LEU A 357 -21.75 -2.65 27.90
N THR A 358 -22.70 -2.45 28.80
CA THR A 358 -22.44 -2.36 30.23
C THR A 358 -22.33 -3.77 30.83
N PRO A 359 -21.52 -3.96 31.92
CA PRO A 359 -21.45 -5.25 32.57
C PRO A 359 -22.80 -5.84 33.00
N PRO A 360 -23.76 -5.06 33.57
CA PRO A 360 -25.09 -5.57 33.86
C PRO A 360 -25.85 -6.11 32.66
N ALA A 361 -25.80 -5.41 31.51
CA ALA A 361 -26.46 -5.87 30.28
C ALA A 361 -25.87 -7.18 29.75
N VAL A 362 -24.54 -7.35 29.85
CA VAL A 362 -23.88 -8.60 29.47
C VAL A 362 -24.21 -9.71 30.48
N ALA A 363 -24.28 -9.40 31.79
CA ALA A 363 -24.67 -10.33 32.82
C ALA A 363 -26.07 -10.92 32.59
N GLU A 364 -27.02 -10.06 32.25
CA GLU A 364 -28.40 -10.43 31.92
C GLU A 364 -28.47 -11.34 30.69
N GLN A 365 -27.77 -10.95 29.59
CA GLN A 365 -27.79 -11.72 28.34
C GLN A 365 -27.10 -13.07 28.42
N LEU A 366 -26.07 -13.21 29.27
CA LEU A 366 -25.29 -14.43 29.41
C LEU A 366 -25.69 -15.29 30.62
N GLY A 367 -26.52 -14.76 31.51
CA GLY A 367 -26.85 -15.47 32.78
C GLY A 367 -25.66 -15.68 33.71
N VAL A 368 -24.69 -14.74 33.71
CA VAL A 368 -23.48 -14.79 34.52
C VAL A 368 -23.47 -13.71 35.61
N SER A 369 -22.57 -13.82 36.57
CA SER A 369 -22.39 -12.77 37.59
C SER A 369 -21.91 -11.46 36.95
N THR A 370 -22.22 -10.31 37.58
CA THR A 370 -21.78 -8.98 37.10
C THR A 370 -20.24 -8.89 37.05
N ASP A 371 -19.54 -9.54 37.94
CA ASP A 371 -18.07 -9.56 37.93
C ASP A 371 -17.51 -10.36 36.74
N ALA A 372 -18.12 -11.49 36.40
CA ALA A 372 -17.77 -12.28 35.22
C ALA A 372 -18.08 -11.46 33.93
N ALA A 373 -19.23 -10.78 33.86
CA ALA A 373 -19.59 -9.93 32.78
C ALA A 373 -18.63 -8.73 32.63
N ALA A 374 -18.19 -8.12 33.73
CA ALA A 374 -17.20 -7.05 33.71
C ALA A 374 -15.86 -7.54 33.11
N ALA A 375 -15.39 -8.72 33.48
CA ALA A 375 -14.18 -9.32 32.90
C ALA A 375 -14.33 -9.58 31.39
N ILE A 376 -15.50 -10.02 30.92
CA ILE A 376 -15.80 -10.22 29.50
C ILE A 376 -15.75 -8.88 28.74
N VAL A 377 -16.40 -7.84 29.26
CA VAL A 377 -16.39 -6.50 28.67
C VAL A 377 -14.98 -5.93 28.59
N GLU A 378 -14.19 -6.02 29.66
CA GLU A 378 -12.80 -5.53 29.66
C GLU A 378 -11.91 -6.34 28.68
N SER A 379 -12.11 -7.65 28.59
CA SER A 379 -11.43 -8.47 27.59
C SER A 379 -11.79 -8.02 26.16
N ALA A 380 -13.07 -7.74 25.90
CA ALA A 380 -13.54 -7.23 24.60
C ALA A 380 -12.93 -5.84 24.28
N ARG A 381 -12.87 -4.95 25.27
CA ARG A 381 -12.22 -3.64 25.14
C ARG A 381 -10.74 -3.76 24.80
N LEU A 382 -10.01 -4.65 25.49
CA LEU A 382 -8.62 -4.93 25.16
C LEU A 382 -8.46 -5.51 23.75
N MET A 383 -9.31 -6.49 23.36
CA MET A 383 -9.22 -7.11 22.03
C MET A 383 -9.41 -6.11 20.88
N THR A 384 -10.26 -5.09 21.09
CA THR A 384 -10.59 -4.09 20.07
C THR A 384 -9.69 -2.86 20.10
N LEU A 385 -8.86 -2.73 21.15
CA LEU A 385 -8.00 -1.58 21.31
C LEU A 385 -6.80 -1.66 20.37
N ARG A 386 -6.71 -0.74 19.44
CA ARG A 386 -5.53 -0.42 18.63
C ARG A 386 -4.72 -1.63 18.10
N GLY A 387 -5.40 -2.66 17.63
CA GLY A 387 -4.76 -3.81 16.97
C GLY A 387 -4.27 -4.90 17.91
N ILE A 388 -4.65 -4.91 19.19
CA ILE A 388 -4.27 -5.96 20.13
C ILE A 388 -4.80 -7.32 19.66
N GLY A 389 -6.09 -7.43 19.33
CA GLY A 389 -6.69 -8.69 18.91
C GLY A 389 -6.76 -9.75 20.02
N SER A 390 -7.38 -10.89 19.70
CA SER A 390 -7.66 -11.93 20.73
C SER A 390 -6.39 -12.61 21.27
N ALA A 391 -5.34 -12.74 20.45
CA ALA A 391 -4.11 -13.43 20.88
C ALA A 391 -3.36 -12.60 21.93
N HIS A 392 -3.06 -11.35 21.60
CA HIS A 392 -2.33 -10.47 22.51
C HIS A 392 -3.15 -10.06 23.73
N ALA A 393 -4.49 -9.97 23.63
CA ALA A 393 -5.33 -9.74 24.80
C ALA A 393 -5.19 -10.87 25.84
N ARG A 394 -5.14 -12.14 25.38
CA ARG A 394 -4.87 -13.29 26.28
C ARG A 394 -3.47 -13.27 26.88
N GLU A 395 -2.47 -12.81 26.13
CA GLU A 395 -1.10 -12.67 26.64
C GLU A 395 -1.01 -11.54 27.68
N LEU A 396 -1.68 -10.42 27.45
CA LEU A 396 -1.79 -9.31 28.41
C LEU A 396 -2.44 -9.79 29.72
N LEU A 397 -3.53 -10.54 29.66
CA LEU A 397 -4.18 -11.11 30.83
C LEU A 397 -3.22 -12.00 31.60
N ARG A 398 -2.45 -12.90 30.95
CA ARG A 398 -1.41 -13.74 31.58
C ARG A 398 -0.27 -12.93 32.17
N ALA A 399 0.04 -11.77 31.59
CA ALA A 399 1.03 -10.83 32.09
C ALA A 399 0.52 -9.98 33.27
N GLY A 400 -0.70 -10.23 33.77
CA GLY A 400 -1.30 -9.47 34.88
C GLY A 400 -1.88 -8.13 34.45
N VAL A 401 -2.29 -8.00 33.19
CA VAL A 401 -2.90 -6.77 32.59
C VAL A 401 -4.33 -7.11 32.12
N PRO A 402 -5.33 -7.12 33.04
CA PRO A 402 -6.68 -7.58 32.75
C PRO A 402 -7.60 -6.52 32.12
N SER A 403 -7.23 -5.23 32.13
CA SER A 403 -8.10 -4.13 31.72
C SER A 403 -7.37 -3.08 30.91
N VAL A 404 -8.13 -2.23 30.23
CA VAL A 404 -7.58 -1.08 29.50
C VAL A 404 -6.84 -0.13 30.44
N CYS A 405 -7.37 0.14 31.65
CA CYS A 405 -6.71 1.03 32.61
C CYS A 405 -5.45 0.39 33.24
N SER A 406 -5.42 -0.91 33.45
CA SER A 406 -4.18 -1.60 33.88
C SER A 406 -3.10 -1.56 32.82
N LEU A 407 -3.51 -1.61 31.52
CA LEU A 407 -2.59 -1.44 30.40
C LEU A 407 -2.07 0.02 30.34
N ALA A 408 -2.94 1.00 30.54
CA ALA A 408 -2.56 2.41 30.59
C ALA A 408 -1.52 2.74 31.66
N ALA A 409 -1.63 2.09 32.84
CA ALA A 409 -0.70 2.23 33.95
C ALA A 409 0.63 1.46 33.77
N SER A 410 0.76 0.63 32.74
CA SER A 410 1.94 -0.21 32.52
C SER A 410 3.10 0.59 31.92
N ASN A 411 4.34 0.31 32.38
CA ASN A 411 5.54 0.75 31.67
C ASN A 411 5.69 -0.09 30.39
N PRO A 412 5.79 0.52 29.20
CA PRO A 412 5.83 -0.23 27.93
C PRO A 412 7.01 -1.20 27.82
N THR A 413 8.20 -0.79 28.25
CA THR A 413 9.42 -1.61 28.16
C THR A 413 9.36 -2.81 29.10
N ASP A 414 8.87 -2.62 30.35
CA ASP A 414 8.74 -3.69 31.31
C ASP A 414 7.62 -4.67 30.91
N LEU A 415 6.51 -4.15 30.40
CA LEU A 415 5.44 -4.98 29.85
C LEU A 415 5.94 -5.80 28.65
N TRP A 416 6.68 -5.17 27.73
CA TRP A 416 7.27 -5.87 26.60
C TRP A 416 8.20 -7.00 27.05
N ARG A 417 9.07 -6.80 28.07
CA ARG A 417 9.92 -7.85 28.63
C ARG A 417 9.09 -9.00 29.22
N ARG A 418 8.04 -8.70 29.98
CA ARG A 418 7.12 -9.70 30.54
C ARG A 418 6.43 -10.53 29.44
N LEU A 419 5.94 -9.87 28.38
CA LEU A 419 5.31 -10.57 27.26
C LEU A 419 6.29 -11.47 26.51
N HIS A 420 7.59 -11.15 26.50
CA HIS A 420 8.63 -11.98 25.89
C HIS A 420 8.96 -13.24 26.70
N THR A 421 8.72 -13.25 27.99
CA THR A 421 8.87 -14.45 28.83
C THR A 421 7.68 -15.40 28.72
N ILE A 422 6.53 -14.93 28.30
CA ILE A 422 5.33 -15.72 28.07
C ILE A 422 5.47 -16.41 26.71
N HIS A 423 5.51 -17.74 26.67
CA HIS A 423 5.55 -18.47 25.38
C HIS A 423 4.25 -18.24 24.61
N PRO A 424 4.34 -17.64 23.41
CA PRO A 424 3.14 -17.47 22.56
C PRO A 424 2.65 -18.84 22.12
N ARG A 425 1.42 -19.18 22.47
CA ARG A 425 0.78 -20.41 21.97
C ARG A 425 0.33 -20.28 20.52
N LEU A 426 0.10 -19.06 20.06
CA LEU A 426 -0.37 -18.73 18.69
C LEU A 426 0.08 -17.31 18.32
N GLY A 427 0.87 -17.18 17.27
CA GLY A 427 1.22 -15.90 16.67
C GLY A 427 2.66 -15.41 16.95
N ARG A 428 3.01 -14.27 16.37
CA ARG A 428 4.30 -13.61 16.60
C ARG A 428 4.31 -12.83 17.93
N ARG A 429 5.48 -12.63 18.49
CA ARG A 429 5.66 -11.76 19.66
C ARG A 429 5.53 -10.29 19.24
N PRO A 430 4.88 -9.45 20.08
CA PRO A 430 4.80 -8.02 19.80
C PRO A 430 6.19 -7.37 19.91
N THR A 431 6.44 -6.38 19.10
CA THR A 431 7.63 -5.52 19.25
C THR A 431 7.42 -4.53 20.40
N GLU A 432 8.51 -3.99 20.93
CA GLU A 432 8.41 -2.94 21.96
C GLU A 432 7.65 -1.71 21.46
N ALA A 433 7.80 -1.36 20.17
CA ALA A 433 7.07 -0.28 19.54
C ALA A 433 5.56 -0.51 19.53
N GLU A 434 5.11 -1.74 19.27
CA GLU A 434 3.68 -2.10 19.34
C GLU A 434 3.15 -1.97 20.76
N VAL A 435 3.89 -2.43 21.76
CA VAL A 435 3.48 -2.29 23.16
C VAL A 435 3.38 -0.81 23.55
N ARG A 436 4.30 0.05 23.09
CA ARG A 436 4.18 1.50 23.28
C ARG A 436 2.91 2.07 22.64
N VAL A 437 2.55 1.61 21.44
CA VAL A 437 1.30 2.02 20.77
C VAL A 437 0.09 1.60 21.60
N TRP A 438 0.07 0.38 22.13
CA TRP A 438 -1.04 -0.13 22.96
C TRP A 438 -1.21 0.65 24.27
N VAL A 439 -0.13 0.87 25.01
CA VAL A 439 -0.15 1.61 26.28
C VAL A 439 -0.64 3.06 26.04
N ARG A 440 -0.14 3.72 25.02
CA ARG A 440 -0.60 5.09 24.66
C ARG A 440 -2.08 5.12 24.27
N ALA A 441 -2.55 4.13 23.53
CA ALA A 441 -3.96 4.03 23.18
C ALA A 441 -4.83 3.77 24.41
N ALA A 442 -4.35 2.93 25.33
CA ALA A 442 -5.03 2.63 26.60
C ALA A 442 -5.12 3.87 27.48
N SER A 443 -4.06 4.69 27.59
CA SER A 443 -4.09 5.94 28.36
C SER A 443 -5.21 6.87 27.88
N LYS A 444 -5.33 7.07 26.55
CA LYS A 444 -6.40 7.88 25.97
C LYS A 444 -7.81 7.29 26.13
N ALA A 445 -7.92 5.98 26.26
CA ALA A 445 -9.21 5.31 26.40
C ALA A 445 -9.65 5.20 27.87
N CYS A 446 -8.71 5.16 28.82
CA CYS A 446 -8.99 5.11 30.26
C CYS A 446 -9.37 6.49 30.83
N GLU A 447 -8.95 7.60 30.21
CA GLU A 447 -9.29 8.96 30.59
C GLU A 447 -10.72 9.37 30.18
N ARG A 448 -11.39 8.60 29.33
CA ARG A 448 -12.78 8.80 28.86
C ARG A 448 -13.76 7.96 29.65
#